data_d7cba33e59145a6c190ceb9dbaba9da4
#
_entry.id   d7cba33e59145a6c190ceb9dbaba9da4
#
_cell.length_a   1.000
_cell.length_b   1.000
_cell.length_c   1.000
_cell.angle_alpha   90.00
_cell.angle_beta   90.00
_cell.angle_gamma   90.00
#
_symmetry.space_group_name_H-M   'P 1'
#
loop_
_entity.id
_entity.type
_entity.pdbx_description
1 polymer ?
#
loop_
_entity_poly.entity_id
_entity_poly.type
_entity_poly.pdbx_seq_one_letter_code
_entity_poly.pdbx_strand_id
1 'polypeptide(L)'
;MSAKSIFEADGKAILNYHLTRAPVIKPTPLPKNATHNPPPRLASLYFPEDADVKAVLDQAEVTYPWLLQSGSKFVAKPDQLIKRRGKSGLLALNKTWPDAKAWIAERAGKEQQVEHVKGVLRQFLVEPFVPHPDGTEYYININSVRDGDWILFTHEGGVDVGDVDAKAEKLLIPVDLSEYPSNEEIAKSLLKKVPKGVHNVLIDFISRLYAVYVDCQFTYLEINPLVVIPNKEATSAEVHFLDLAAKLDQTADFECGVKWAIARSPAALGLAAQSSAGDKISIDAGPPMEFPAPFGRELSKEEAYIAELDAKTGASLKLTVLNPNGRIWTLVAGGGASVVYADAIASAGFADDLANYGEYSGAPTESQTYHYARTVLDLLLRAPLDNKGKVLFIGGGIANFTNVASTFKGVIRALREYAKQLNEHNVQIWVRRAGPNYQEGLKNMKAATQELGLQAKIFGPEMHVSGIVPLALVPGKWEEAQKLGITEFQA
;
A
#
# COMPACT_ATOMS: atom_id res chain seq x y z
N MET A 1 -11.73 -2.35 -7.34
CA MET A 1 -10.95 -1.12 -7.07
C MET A 1 -9.95 -1.43 -5.96
N SER A 2 -8.66 -1.32 -6.23
CA SER A 2 -7.59 -1.53 -5.25
C SER A 2 -7.05 -0.17 -4.80
N ALA A 3 -7.78 0.50 -3.91
CA ALA A 3 -7.41 1.80 -3.36
C ALA A 3 -6.17 1.69 -2.47
N LYS A 4 -5.04 2.22 -2.91
CA LYS A 4 -3.76 2.20 -2.20
C LYS A 4 -3.33 3.61 -1.83
N SER A 5 -2.97 3.80 -0.56
CA SER A 5 -2.39 5.06 -0.10
C SER A 5 -1.03 5.29 -0.75
N ILE A 6 -0.71 6.56 -0.98
CA ILE A 6 0.59 7.02 -1.49
C ILE A 6 1.25 7.96 -0.49
N PHE A 7 2.54 8.22 -0.66
CA PHE A 7 3.25 9.22 0.11
C PHE A 7 2.70 10.63 -0.18
N GLU A 8 2.75 11.50 0.81
CA GLU A 8 2.33 12.90 0.64
C GLU A 8 3.16 13.62 -0.44
N ALA A 9 4.48 13.40 -0.46
CA ALA A 9 5.36 13.95 -1.49
C ALA A 9 4.93 13.54 -2.90
N ASP A 10 4.58 12.28 -3.12
CA ASP A 10 4.10 11.76 -4.40
C ASP A 10 2.77 12.41 -4.81
N GLY A 11 1.82 12.47 -3.88
CA GLY A 11 0.52 13.10 -4.13
C GLY A 11 0.67 14.59 -4.48
N LYS A 12 1.49 15.32 -3.74
CA LYS A 12 1.80 16.74 -4.03
C LYS A 12 2.49 16.93 -5.38
N ALA A 13 3.43 16.05 -5.73
CA ALA A 13 4.09 16.09 -7.04
C ALA A 13 3.08 15.88 -8.17
N ILE A 14 2.21 14.88 -8.07
CA ILE A 14 1.16 14.60 -9.07
C ILE A 14 0.24 15.81 -9.22
N LEU A 15 -0.27 16.37 -8.12
CA LEU A 15 -1.14 17.53 -8.16
C LEU A 15 -0.45 18.74 -8.77
N ASN A 16 0.75 19.09 -8.32
CA ASN A 16 1.48 20.26 -8.84
C ASN A 16 1.73 20.16 -10.34
N TYR A 17 2.10 18.97 -10.83
CA TYR A 17 2.35 18.77 -12.25
C TYR A 17 1.07 18.86 -13.09
N HIS A 18 0.02 18.15 -12.69
CA HIS A 18 -1.18 18.02 -13.51
C HIS A 18 -2.13 19.23 -13.39
N LEU A 19 -2.17 19.94 -12.27
CA LEU A 19 -2.95 21.15 -12.10
C LEU A 19 -2.48 22.31 -13.00
N THR A 20 -1.19 22.35 -13.37
CA THR A 20 -0.63 23.37 -14.27
C THR A 20 -0.91 23.09 -15.75
N ARG A 21 -1.31 21.87 -16.10
CA ARG A 21 -1.62 21.46 -17.48
C ARG A 21 -3.08 21.76 -17.82
N ALA A 22 -3.37 21.89 -19.12
CA ALA A 22 -4.75 21.89 -19.58
C ALA A 22 -5.40 20.56 -19.18
N PRO A 23 -6.57 20.56 -18.50
CA PRO A 23 -7.22 19.32 -18.12
C PRO A 23 -7.57 18.50 -19.36
N VAL A 24 -7.32 17.21 -19.30
CA VAL A 24 -7.67 16.26 -20.39
C VAL A 24 -9.18 16.19 -20.54
N ILE A 25 -9.88 16.20 -19.41
CA ILE A 25 -11.33 16.24 -19.34
C ILE A 25 -11.74 17.68 -19.02
N LYS A 26 -12.50 18.29 -19.93
CA LYS A 26 -12.90 19.69 -19.84
C LYS A 26 -14.40 19.83 -19.93
N PRO A 27 -15.10 19.70 -18.82
CA PRO A 27 -16.56 19.80 -18.87
C PRO A 27 -17.08 21.23 -19.00
N THR A 28 -16.44 22.19 -18.34
CA THR A 28 -16.85 23.61 -18.36
C THR A 28 -15.68 24.54 -18.56
N PRO A 29 -15.90 25.73 -19.18
CA PRO A 29 -14.87 26.76 -19.24
C PRO A 29 -14.41 27.13 -17.82
N LEU A 30 -13.11 27.04 -17.56
CA LEU A 30 -12.54 27.48 -16.29
C LEU A 30 -12.50 29.01 -16.21
N PRO A 31 -12.67 29.60 -15.02
CA PRO A 31 -12.46 31.04 -14.82
C PRO A 31 -11.08 31.49 -15.30
N LYS A 32 -10.98 32.73 -15.77
CA LYS A 32 -9.70 33.27 -16.26
C LYS A 32 -8.63 33.46 -15.18
N ASN A 33 -9.02 33.52 -13.93
CA ASN A 33 -8.14 33.73 -12.78
C ASN A 33 -7.63 32.38 -12.24
N ALA A 34 -6.95 31.62 -13.11
CA ALA A 34 -6.36 30.36 -12.73
C ALA A 34 -5.28 30.55 -11.66
N THR A 35 -5.27 29.66 -10.69
CA THR A 35 -4.21 29.57 -9.70
C THR A 35 -2.93 29.02 -10.34
N HIS A 36 -1.83 29.69 -10.08
CA HIS A 36 -0.52 29.18 -10.47
C HIS A 36 0.24 28.77 -9.23
N ASN A 37 0.39 27.46 -9.05
CA ASN A 37 1.29 26.96 -8.03
C ASN A 37 2.72 27.05 -8.55
N PRO A 38 3.67 27.55 -7.74
CA PRO A 38 5.08 27.46 -8.09
C PRO A 38 5.49 25.98 -8.19
N PRO A 39 6.58 25.66 -8.92
CA PRO A 39 7.13 24.31 -8.92
C PRO A 39 7.29 23.79 -7.49
N PRO A 40 6.91 22.53 -7.22
CA PRO A 40 6.97 22.01 -5.86
C PRO A 40 8.40 21.94 -5.38
N ARG A 41 8.65 22.48 -4.20
CA ARG A 41 9.90 22.26 -3.46
C ARG A 41 9.65 21.19 -2.41
N LEU A 42 9.83 19.93 -2.81
CA LEU A 42 9.57 18.74 -2.00
C LEU A 42 10.88 17.99 -1.83
N ALA A 43 11.48 18.03 -0.65
CA ALA A 43 12.64 17.20 -0.32
C ALA A 43 12.16 15.93 0.37
N SER A 44 12.13 14.84 -0.37
CA SER A 44 11.80 13.50 0.13
C SER A 44 13.08 12.81 0.58
N LEU A 45 13.15 12.39 1.84
CA LEU A 45 14.33 11.81 2.48
C LEU A 45 13.99 10.42 3.00
N TYR A 46 14.69 9.40 2.48
CA TYR A 46 14.53 8.02 2.92
C TYR A 46 15.75 7.53 3.69
N PHE A 47 15.52 6.92 4.84
CA PHE A 47 16.52 6.35 5.74
C PHE A 47 16.35 4.82 5.78
N PRO A 48 17.07 4.05 4.95
CA PRO A 48 17.04 2.59 5.02
C PRO A 48 17.51 2.07 6.38
N GLU A 49 17.30 0.78 6.62
CA GLU A 49 17.88 0.12 7.79
C GLU A 49 19.40 0.26 7.77
N ASP A 50 20.00 0.59 8.88
CA ASP A 50 21.44 0.85 9.02
C ASP A 50 21.98 2.07 8.24
N ALA A 51 21.12 3.01 7.83
CA ALA A 51 21.55 4.22 7.15
C ALA A 51 22.47 5.09 8.03
N ASP A 52 23.53 5.61 7.44
CA ASP A 52 24.22 6.76 8.02
C ASP A 52 23.34 8.01 7.85
N VAL A 53 22.63 8.36 8.93
CA VAL A 53 21.70 9.50 8.96
C VAL A 53 22.37 10.80 8.51
N LYS A 54 23.64 11.00 8.90
CA LYS A 54 24.38 12.20 8.51
C LYS A 54 24.64 12.21 7.01
N ALA A 55 25.07 11.10 6.44
CA ALA A 55 25.33 10.99 5.00
C ALA A 55 24.07 11.26 4.16
N VAL A 56 22.90 10.73 4.58
CA VAL A 56 21.62 10.98 3.90
C VAL A 56 21.26 12.47 3.95
N LEU A 57 21.42 13.12 5.10
CA LEU A 57 21.13 14.54 5.26
C LEU A 57 22.10 15.45 4.50
N ASP A 58 23.38 15.09 4.43
CA ASP A 58 24.38 15.81 3.64
C ASP A 58 24.10 15.65 2.14
N GLN A 59 23.69 14.46 1.69
CA GLN A 59 23.26 14.22 0.31
C GLN A 59 22.01 15.01 -0.06
N ALA A 60 21.08 15.20 0.89
CA ALA A 60 19.90 16.02 0.68
C ALA A 60 20.26 17.48 0.31
N GLU A 61 21.29 18.04 0.89
CA GLU A 61 21.77 19.40 0.57
C GLU A 61 22.27 19.51 -0.86
N VAL A 62 22.85 18.43 -1.39
CA VAL A 62 23.30 18.34 -2.79
C VAL A 62 22.11 18.19 -3.72
N THR A 63 21.18 17.31 -3.38
CA THR A 63 19.99 17.02 -4.20
C THR A 63 19.00 18.17 -4.23
N TYR A 64 18.84 18.87 -3.10
CA TYR A 64 17.90 19.96 -2.90
C TYR A 64 18.60 21.25 -2.45
N PRO A 65 19.41 21.91 -3.32
CA PRO A 65 20.23 23.07 -2.94
C PRO A 65 19.40 24.25 -2.39
N TRP A 66 18.10 24.30 -2.67
CA TRP A 66 17.19 25.31 -2.10
C TRP A 66 17.03 25.19 -0.57
N LEU A 67 17.38 24.05 0.05
CA LEU A 67 17.43 23.91 1.51
C LEU A 67 18.46 24.84 2.15
N LEU A 68 19.52 25.17 1.43
CA LEU A 68 20.61 26.03 1.92
C LEU A 68 20.34 27.52 1.66
N GLN A 69 19.22 27.88 1.08
CA GLN A 69 18.89 29.30 0.81
C GLN A 69 18.75 30.07 2.12
N SER A 70 19.56 31.11 2.26
CA SER A 70 19.56 31.97 3.46
C SER A 70 18.17 32.59 3.73
N GLY A 71 17.77 32.61 4.98
CA GLY A 71 16.49 33.19 5.41
C GLY A 71 15.27 32.30 5.18
N SER A 72 15.40 31.20 4.46
CA SER A 72 14.30 30.27 4.23
C SER A 72 13.87 29.55 5.51
N LYS A 73 12.57 29.31 5.62
CA LYS A 73 11.96 28.53 6.68
C LYS A 73 11.25 27.32 6.08
N PHE A 74 11.24 26.25 6.85
CA PHE A 74 10.77 24.94 6.40
C PHE A 74 9.80 24.30 7.37
N VAL A 75 9.03 23.35 6.83
CA VAL A 75 8.30 22.33 7.56
C VAL A 75 9.00 21.00 7.33
N ALA A 76 9.30 20.28 8.40
CA ALA A 76 9.75 18.89 8.30
C ALA A 76 8.77 17.98 9.02
N LYS A 77 8.45 16.86 8.38
CA LYS A 77 7.46 15.89 8.88
C LYS A 77 7.76 14.48 8.36
N PRO A 78 7.40 13.41 9.09
CA PRO A 78 7.42 12.05 8.53
C PRO A 78 6.43 11.96 7.36
N ASP A 79 6.88 11.39 6.25
CA ASP A 79 6.04 11.07 5.09
C ASP A 79 5.76 9.56 5.05
N GLN A 80 5.07 9.10 6.08
CA GLN A 80 4.57 7.73 6.21
C GLN A 80 3.07 7.80 6.53
N LEU A 81 2.36 6.67 6.46
CA LEU A 81 0.91 6.62 6.66
C LEU A 81 0.54 6.83 8.15
N ILE A 82 0.92 7.97 8.69
CA ILE A 82 0.69 8.39 10.08
C ILE A 82 -0.44 9.42 10.11
N LYS A 83 -1.51 9.10 10.83
CA LYS A 83 -2.61 10.03 11.07
C LYS A 83 -2.26 11.00 12.21
N ARG A 84 -2.83 12.23 12.14
CA ARG A 84 -2.75 13.23 13.22
C ARG A 84 -1.31 13.57 13.65
N ARG A 85 -0.39 13.71 12.68
CA ARG A 85 1.02 14.03 12.91
C ARG A 85 1.21 15.25 13.83
N GLY A 86 0.38 16.29 13.67
CA GLY A 86 0.42 17.48 14.52
C GLY A 86 0.19 17.18 16.00
N LYS A 87 -0.83 16.36 16.31
CA LYS A 87 -1.16 15.97 17.69
C LYS A 87 -0.12 15.01 18.30
N SER A 88 0.66 14.34 17.47
CA SER A 88 1.72 13.41 17.89
C SER A 88 3.10 14.08 18.00
N GLY A 89 3.21 15.41 17.85
CA GLY A 89 4.49 16.12 17.90
C GLY A 89 5.43 15.81 16.72
N LEU A 90 4.88 15.34 15.61
CA LEU A 90 5.62 14.93 14.43
C LEU A 90 5.65 15.99 13.32
N LEU A 91 5.54 17.27 13.72
CA LEU A 91 5.69 18.43 12.82
C LEU A 91 6.74 19.39 13.37
N ALA A 92 7.76 19.68 12.58
CA ALA A 92 8.71 20.76 12.82
C ALA A 92 8.35 21.94 11.94
N LEU A 93 7.60 22.90 12.50
CA LEU A 93 7.08 24.06 11.77
C LEU A 93 8.02 25.27 11.89
N ASN A 94 8.13 26.07 10.80
CA ASN A 94 8.86 27.33 10.76
C ASN A 94 10.33 27.21 11.21
N LYS A 95 11.02 26.15 10.81
CA LYS A 95 12.42 25.86 11.18
C LYS A 95 13.39 26.36 10.14
N THR A 96 14.59 26.78 10.57
CA THR A 96 15.73 26.89 9.65
C THR A 96 16.16 25.51 9.18
N TRP A 97 16.94 25.42 8.08
CA TRP A 97 17.42 24.11 7.65
C TRP A 97 18.28 23.41 8.73
N PRO A 98 19.24 24.07 9.40
CA PRO A 98 19.97 23.41 10.49
C PRO A 98 19.07 22.86 11.60
N ASP A 99 18.01 23.59 11.99
CA ASP A 99 17.07 23.13 13.01
C ASP A 99 16.22 21.95 12.52
N ALA A 100 15.75 22.00 11.27
CA ALA A 100 15.00 20.92 10.64
C ALA A 100 15.86 19.65 10.48
N LYS A 101 17.13 19.83 10.05
CA LYS A 101 18.13 18.76 9.92
C LYS A 101 18.39 18.08 11.27
N ALA A 102 18.57 18.85 12.33
CA ALA A 102 18.74 18.31 13.68
C ALA A 102 17.50 17.56 14.16
N TRP A 103 16.30 18.11 13.92
CA TRP A 103 15.03 17.48 14.29
C TRP A 103 14.81 16.14 13.58
N ILE A 104 15.17 16.05 12.29
CA ILE A 104 15.10 14.79 11.52
C ILE A 104 16.13 13.79 12.06
N ALA A 105 17.39 14.23 12.25
CA ALA A 105 18.47 13.37 12.77
C ALA A 105 18.14 12.74 14.12
N GLU A 106 17.41 13.45 14.96
CA GLU A 106 16.97 12.96 16.27
C GLU A 106 15.95 11.80 16.12
N ARG A 107 15.20 11.72 15.01
CA ARG A 107 14.06 10.82 14.81
C ARG A 107 14.26 9.74 13.75
N ALA A 108 15.08 10.00 12.74
CA ALA A 108 15.31 9.08 11.65
C ALA A 108 15.89 7.74 12.13
N GLY A 109 15.31 6.64 11.64
CA GLY A 109 15.69 5.29 12.02
C GLY A 109 15.28 4.87 13.42
N LYS A 110 14.51 5.68 14.16
CA LYS A 110 14.08 5.38 15.52
C LYS A 110 12.61 4.97 15.60
N GLU A 111 12.30 4.10 16.55
CA GLU A 111 10.94 3.71 16.87
C GLU A 111 10.15 4.89 17.45
N GLN A 112 8.95 5.09 16.93
CA GLN A 112 8.00 6.09 17.38
C GLN A 112 6.67 5.44 17.71
N GLN A 113 6.12 5.76 18.88
CA GLN A 113 4.75 5.41 19.24
C GLN A 113 3.81 6.50 18.73
N VAL A 114 2.81 6.08 17.94
CA VAL A 114 1.70 6.94 17.48
C VAL A 114 0.39 6.25 17.85
N GLU A 115 -0.37 6.83 18.77
CA GLU A 115 -1.57 6.22 19.35
C GLU A 115 -1.25 4.80 19.88
N HIS A 116 -1.81 3.77 19.23
CA HIS A 116 -1.64 2.36 19.61
C HIS A 116 -0.61 1.61 18.73
N VAL A 117 0.01 2.29 17.78
CA VAL A 117 0.93 1.68 16.82
C VAL A 117 2.35 2.15 17.06
N LYS A 118 3.30 1.23 17.03
CA LYS A 118 4.73 1.52 17.01
C LYS A 118 5.31 1.25 15.63
N GLY A 119 6.22 2.10 15.19
CA GLY A 119 6.90 1.93 13.92
C GLY A 119 8.16 2.77 13.84
N VAL A 120 9.04 2.46 12.92
CA VAL A 120 10.29 3.18 12.70
C VAL A 120 10.07 4.33 11.71
N LEU A 121 10.58 5.51 12.04
CA LEU A 121 10.51 6.68 11.16
C LEU A 121 11.63 6.60 10.12
N ARG A 122 11.28 6.28 8.88
CA ARG A 122 12.24 6.12 7.77
C ARG A 122 12.07 7.10 6.64
N GLN A 123 10.88 7.69 6.50
CA GLN A 123 10.58 8.60 5.40
C GLN A 123 10.18 9.97 5.93
N PHE A 124 10.83 11.02 5.41
CA PHE A 124 10.54 12.40 5.78
C PHE A 124 10.33 13.26 4.54
N LEU A 125 9.45 14.25 4.69
CA LEU A 125 9.24 15.33 3.74
C LEU A 125 9.68 16.65 4.36
N VAL A 126 10.47 17.42 3.60
CA VAL A 126 10.78 18.81 3.94
C VAL A 126 10.28 19.70 2.81
N GLU A 127 9.56 20.75 3.18
CA GLU A 127 8.99 21.71 2.25
C GLU A 127 9.08 23.14 2.81
N PRO A 128 8.99 24.18 1.97
CA PRO A 128 8.98 25.56 2.45
C PRO A 128 7.80 25.80 3.41
N PHE A 129 8.08 26.52 4.50
CA PHE A 129 7.02 27.00 5.37
C PHE A 129 6.26 28.13 4.66
N VAL A 130 4.95 28.04 4.61
CA VAL A 130 4.06 29.03 3.98
C VAL A 130 3.42 29.87 5.09
N PRO A 131 3.90 31.10 5.35
CA PRO A 131 3.21 32.02 6.25
C PRO A 131 1.89 32.47 5.59
N HIS A 132 0.81 32.41 6.32
CA HIS A 132 -0.52 32.79 5.82
C HIS A 132 -1.35 33.41 6.95
N PRO A 133 -2.30 34.33 6.60
CA PRO A 133 -3.19 34.94 7.56
C PRO A 133 -4.22 33.94 8.11
N ASP A 134 -4.69 34.20 9.32
CA ASP A 134 -5.84 33.49 9.89
C ASP A 134 -7.06 33.57 8.96
N GLY A 135 -7.83 32.49 8.90
CA GLY A 135 -9.05 32.40 8.06
C GLY A 135 -8.79 32.16 6.58
N THR A 136 -7.54 31.83 6.18
CA THR A 136 -7.19 31.43 4.82
C THR A 136 -7.02 29.91 4.67
N GLU A 137 -7.27 29.17 5.72
CA GLU A 137 -7.24 27.70 5.74
C GLU A 137 -8.62 27.12 5.42
N TYR A 138 -8.68 26.26 4.45
CA TYR A 138 -9.85 25.52 4.00
C TYR A 138 -9.60 24.02 4.08
N TYR A 139 -10.67 23.27 3.95
CA TYR A 139 -10.63 21.82 3.81
C TYR A 139 -11.28 21.39 2.51
N ILE A 140 -10.69 20.46 1.80
CA ILE A 140 -11.30 19.78 0.66
C ILE A 140 -11.01 18.28 0.71
N ASN A 141 -12.04 17.49 0.45
CA ASN A 141 -11.92 16.05 0.25
C ASN A 141 -12.70 15.63 -0.98
N ILE A 142 -12.12 14.71 -1.75
CA ILE A 142 -12.81 14.03 -2.85
C ILE A 142 -12.69 12.54 -2.59
N ASN A 143 -13.81 11.83 -2.61
CA ASN A 143 -13.80 10.38 -2.45
C ASN A 143 -14.80 9.68 -3.36
N SER A 144 -14.38 8.56 -3.93
CA SER A 144 -15.21 7.73 -4.80
C SER A 144 -16.04 6.77 -3.96
N VAL A 145 -17.34 6.76 -4.24
CA VAL A 145 -18.32 5.84 -3.66
C VAL A 145 -19.08 5.14 -4.78
N ARG A 146 -20.03 4.25 -4.43
CA ARG A 146 -20.81 3.49 -5.42
C ARG A 146 -21.59 4.37 -6.39
N ASP A 147 -22.13 5.48 -5.89
CA ASP A 147 -23.07 6.33 -6.64
C ASP A 147 -22.36 7.48 -7.37
N GLY A 148 -21.06 7.65 -7.18
CA GLY A 148 -20.28 8.73 -7.81
C GLY A 148 -19.12 9.19 -6.94
N ASP A 149 -18.72 10.46 -7.16
CA ASP A 149 -17.65 11.08 -6.39
C ASP A 149 -18.24 12.18 -5.51
N TRP A 150 -17.99 12.12 -4.20
CA TRP A 150 -18.31 13.22 -3.29
C TRP A 150 -17.17 14.22 -3.25
N ILE A 151 -17.50 15.50 -3.44
CA ILE A 151 -16.63 16.62 -3.09
C ILE A 151 -17.16 17.22 -1.80
N LEU A 152 -16.35 17.22 -0.76
CA LEU A 152 -16.61 17.83 0.54
C LEU A 152 -15.73 19.07 0.67
N PHE A 153 -16.30 20.17 1.14
CA PHE A 153 -15.57 21.42 1.31
C PHE A 153 -16.02 22.16 2.57
N THR A 154 -15.08 22.68 3.35
CA THR A 154 -15.42 23.65 4.42
C THR A 154 -14.47 24.84 4.42
N HIS A 155 -15.01 26.00 4.80
CA HIS A 155 -14.30 27.26 4.94
C HIS A 155 -13.43 27.32 6.20
N GLU A 156 -13.47 26.28 7.02
CA GLU A 156 -12.61 26.08 8.19
C GLU A 156 -11.73 24.89 7.91
N GLY A 157 -10.41 25.08 7.87
CA GLY A 157 -9.39 24.06 7.73
C GLY A 157 -8.46 24.01 8.94
N GLY A 158 -7.53 23.04 8.96
CA GLY A 158 -6.49 22.91 9.98
C GLY A 158 -6.73 21.84 11.02
N VAL A 159 -5.85 21.79 12.03
CA VAL A 159 -5.73 20.67 12.99
C VAL A 159 -6.91 20.55 13.96
N ASP A 160 -7.61 21.64 14.23
CA ASP A 160 -8.61 21.75 15.31
C ASP A 160 -10.06 21.78 14.82
N VAL A 161 -10.33 21.50 13.55
CA VAL A 161 -11.67 21.64 12.96
C VAL A 161 -12.71 20.64 13.49
N GLY A 162 -12.28 19.57 14.15
CA GLY A 162 -13.16 18.55 14.74
C GLY A 162 -13.69 17.57 13.69
N ASP A 163 -15.00 17.26 13.75
CA ASP A 163 -15.67 16.42 12.75
C ASP A 163 -15.94 17.23 11.48
N VAL A 164 -14.98 17.21 10.57
CA VAL A 164 -15.01 17.95 9.31
C VAL A 164 -16.14 17.44 8.40
N ASP A 165 -16.35 16.14 8.37
CA ASP A 165 -17.32 15.49 7.48
C ASP A 165 -18.75 15.89 7.82
N ALA A 166 -19.05 16.16 9.10
CA ALA A 166 -20.34 16.65 9.55
C ALA A 166 -20.59 18.12 9.22
N LYS A 167 -19.50 18.94 9.13
CA LYS A 167 -19.58 20.39 8.86
C LYS A 167 -19.44 20.75 7.40
N ALA A 168 -18.88 19.86 6.58
CA ALA A 168 -18.56 20.12 5.18
C ALA A 168 -19.82 20.30 4.32
N GLU A 169 -19.80 21.29 3.46
CA GLU A 169 -20.68 21.38 2.30
C GLU A 169 -20.33 20.27 1.33
N LYS A 170 -21.36 19.69 0.66
CA LYS A 170 -21.19 18.46 -0.13
C LYS A 170 -21.74 18.63 -1.53
N LEU A 171 -21.04 18.08 -2.52
CA LEU A 171 -21.48 17.98 -3.90
C LEU A 171 -21.23 16.55 -4.39
N LEU A 172 -22.28 15.84 -4.79
CA LEU A 172 -22.16 14.54 -5.44
C LEU A 172 -22.07 14.74 -6.95
N ILE A 173 -21.06 14.14 -7.56
CA ILE A 173 -20.93 14.00 -8.99
C ILE A 173 -21.27 12.55 -9.32
N PRO A 174 -22.40 12.30 -10.00
CA PRO A 174 -22.85 10.93 -10.28
C PRO A 174 -21.90 10.19 -11.23
N VAL A 175 -22.02 8.86 -11.30
CA VAL A 175 -21.24 7.97 -12.17
C VAL A 175 -21.58 8.17 -13.66
N ASP A 176 -22.05 9.30 -14.06
CA ASP A 176 -22.23 9.66 -15.45
C ASP A 176 -21.06 10.55 -15.91
N LEU A 177 -20.15 9.95 -16.69
CA LEU A 177 -18.95 10.61 -17.20
C LEU A 177 -19.24 11.74 -18.19
N SER A 178 -20.50 11.96 -18.58
CA SER A 178 -20.91 13.04 -19.47
C SER A 178 -21.16 14.35 -18.73
N GLU A 179 -21.37 14.31 -17.40
CA GLU A 179 -21.70 15.49 -16.60
C GLU A 179 -20.66 15.75 -15.53
N TYR A 180 -19.93 16.84 -15.68
CA TYR A 180 -19.04 17.40 -14.66
C TYR A 180 -19.72 18.57 -13.97
N PRO A 181 -19.36 18.91 -12.71
CA PRO A 181 -19.99 20.02 -12.02
C PRO A 181 -19.70 21.34 -12.73
N SER A 182 -20.75 22.11 -12.98
CA SER A 182 -20.62 23.47 -13.51
C SER A 182 -19.97 24.40 -12.48
N ASN A 183 -19.39 25.48 -12.94
CA ASN A 183 -18.86 26.52 -12.05
C ASN A 183 -19.92 27.08 -11.09
N GLU A 184 -21.18 27.17 -11.55
CA GLU A 184 -22.31 27.65 -10.75
C GLU A 184 -22.67 26.62 -9.65
N GLU A 185 -22.68 25.34 -9.97
CA GLU A 185 -22.94 24.26 -8.98
C GLU A 185 -21.87 24.22 -7.90
N ILE A 186 -20.58 24.33 -8.27
CA ILE A 186 -19.48 24.42 -7.31
C ILE A 186 -19.69 25.63 -6.37
N ALA A 187 -19.93 26.81 -6.93
CA ALA A 187 -20.13 28.00 -6.15
C ALA A 187 -21.33 27.89 -5.20
N LYS A 188 -22.46 27.39 -5.70
CA LYS A 188 -23.73 27.29 -4.98
C LYS A 188 -23.71 26.19 -3.92
N SER A 189 -23.06 25.07 -4.22
CA SER A 189 -23.05 23.90 -3.32
C SER A 189 -21.95 24.00 -2.26
N LEU A 190 -20.71 24.35 -2.65
CA LEU A 190 -19.54 24.24 -1.81
C LEU A 190 -19.07 25.54 -1.17
N LEU A 191 -19.27 26.69 -1.83
CA LEU A 191 -18.65 27.96 -1.43
C LEU A 191 -19.58 28.92 -0.71
N LYS A 192 -20.70 28.45 -0.15
CA LYS A 192 -21.74 29.31 0.49
C LYS A 192 -21.19 30.22 1.60
N LYS A 193 -20.22 29.70 2.37
CA LYS A 193 -19.64 30.39 3.53
C LYS A 193 -18.29 31.06 3.22
N VAL A 194 -17.84 30.96 2.00
CA VAL A 194 -16.53 31.49 1.56
C VAL A 194 -16.67 32.96 1.15
N PRO A 195 -15.70 33.81 1.45
CA PRO A 195 -15.70 35.21 0.95
C PRO A 195 -15.72 35.24 -0.59
N LYS A 196 -16.61 36.08 -1.16
CA LYS A 196 -16.80 36.17 -2.63
C LYS A 196 -15.53 36.50 -3.41
N GLY A 197 -14.58 37.21 -2.81
CA GLY A 197 -13.33 37.60 -3.45
C GLY A 197 -12.43 36.40 -3.87
N VAL A 198 -12.59 35.23 -3.25
CA VAL A 198 -11.82 34.05 -3.59
C VAL A 198 -12.62 32.96 -4.34
N HIS A 199 -13.91 33.20 -4.64
CA HIS A 199 -14.77 32.23 -5.31
C HIS A 199 -14.20 31.81 -6.68
N ASN A 200 -13.79 32.73 -7.52
CA ASN A 200 -13.29 32.38 -8.87
C ASN A 200 -12.02 31.51 -8.81
N VAL A 201 -11.15 31.78 -7.84
CA VAL A 201 -9.93 30.98 -7.64
C VAL A 201 -10.28 29.59 -7.18
N LEU A 202 -11.18 29.46 -6.20
CA LEU A 202 -11.60 28.15 -5.68
C LEU A 202 -12.40 27.35 -6.70
N ILE A 203 -13.26 28.00 -7.50
CA ILE A 203 -13.99 27.32 -8.59
C ILE A 203 -12.99 26.75 -9.60
N ASP A 204 -12.02 27.55 -10.04
CA ASP A 204 -10.97 27.09 -10.97
C ASP A 204 -10.16 25.94 -10.36
N PHE A 205 -9.74 26.10 -9.10
CA PHE A 205 -8.97 25.08 -8.40
C PHE A 205 -9.75 23.77 -8.25
N ILE A 206 -10.99 23.81 -7.76
CA ILE A 206 -11.84 22.64 -7.54
C ILE A 206 -12.14 21.93 -8.86
N SER A 207 -12.44 22.68 -9.92
CA SER A 207 -12.70 22.11 -11.25
C SER A 207 -11.46 21.38 -11.81
N ARG A 208 -10.27 21.98 -11.69
CA ARG A 208 -9.02 21.35 -12.10
C ARG A 208 -8.66 20.15 -11.21
N LEU A 209 -8.84 20.30 -9.91
CA LEU A 209 -8.55 19.23 -8.95
C LEU A 209 -9.38 17.98 -9.23
N TYR A 210 -10.69 18.19 -9.52
CA TYR A 210 -11.56 17.09 -9.89
C TYR A 210 -11.17 16.45 -11.22
N ALA A 211 -10.80 17.25 -12.22
CA ALA A 211 -10.29 16.71 -13.49
C ALA A 211 -9.01 15.87 -13.30
N VAL A 212 -8.08 16.34 -12.45
CA VAL A 212 -6.87 15.55 -12.10
C VAL A 212 -7.21 14.31 -11.30
N TYR A 213 -8.17 14.40 -10.38
CA TYR A 213 -8.66 13.27 -9.60
C TYR A 213 -9.12 12.12 -10.51
N VAL A 214 -9.94 12.44 -11.51
CA VAL A 214 -10.44 11.46 -12.49
C VAL A 214 -9.32 10.99 -13.43
N ASP A 215 -8.55 11.91 -14.03
CA ASP A 215 -7.51 11.57 -15.02
C ASP A 215 -6.36 10.76 -14.46
N CYS A 216 -6.01 10.95 -13.18
CA CYS A 216 -4.96 10.21 -12.49
C CYS A 216 -5.48 9.04 -11.65
N GLN A 217 -6.77 8.71 -11.74
CA GLN A 217 -7.40 7.59 -11.03
C GLN A 217 -7.18 7.63 -9.50
N PHE A 218 -7.36 8.83 -8.93
CA PHE A 218 -7.50 8.93 -7.48
C PHE A 218 -8.81 8.28 -7.04
N THR A 219 -8.81 7.68 -5.87
CA THR A 219 -10.01 7.12 -5.23
C THR A 219 -10.33 7.83 -3.91
N TYR A 220 -9.38 8.58 -3.41
CA TYR A 220 -9.46 9.43 -2.23
C TYR A 220 -8.42 10.52 -2.32
N LEU A 221 -8.80 11.73 -2.02
CA LEU A 221 -7.92 12.89 -1.96
C LEU A 221 -8.42 13.84 -0.86
N GLU A 222 -7.57 14.15 0.10
CA GLU A 222 -7.86 15.08 1.19
C GLU A 222 -6.73 16.10 1.29
N ILE A 223 -7.08 17.38 1.35
CA ILE A 223 -6.17 18.49 1.61
C ILE A 223 -6.66 19.23 2.85
N ASN A 224 -5.86 19.18 3.92
CA ASN A 224 -6.20 19.82 5.19
C ASN A 224 -4.95 20.26 5.99
N PRO A 225 -4.61 21.58 5.96
CA PRO A 225 -5.35 22.66 5.30
C PRO A 225 -4.99 22.85 3.83
N LEU A 226 -5.99 23.29 3.07
CA LEU A 226 -5.84 23.97 1.80
C LEU A 226 -5.75 25.46 2.09
N VAL A 227 -4.64 26.10 1.75
CA VAL A 227 -4.44 27.52 2.01
C VAL A 227 -4.62 28.33 0.72
N VAL A 228 -5.44 29.37 0.78
CA VAL A 228 -5.69 30.27 -0.35
C VAL A 228 -5.38 31.69 0.09
N ILE A 229 -4.29 32.25 -0.45
CA ILE A 229 -3.79 33.58 -0.12
C ILE A 229 -4.13 34.54 -1.28
N PRO A 230 -5.17 35.37 -1.16
CA PRO A 230 -5.49 36.33 -2.20
C PRO A 230 -4.40 37.41 -2.31
N ASN A 231 -4.18 37.87 -3.55
CA ASN A 231 -3.36 39.06 -3.77
C ASN A 231 -4.07 40.31 -3.20
N LYS A 232 -3.34 41.44 -3.12
CA LYS A 232 -3.88 42.67 -2.51
C LYS A 232 -5.16 43.18 -3.21
N GLU A 233 -5.34 42.86 -4.49
CA GLU A 233 -6.47 43.32 -5.32
C GLU A 233 -7.59 42.26 -5.39
N ALA A 234 -7.42 41.09 -4.73
CA ALA A 234 -8.34 39.96 -4.80
C ALA A 234 -8.69 39.48 -6.21
N THR A 235 -7.80 39.74 -7.18
CA THR A 235 -7.96 39.33 -8.59
C THR A 235 -7.36 37.94 -8.86
N SER A 236 -6.41 37.49 -8.04
CA SER A 236 -5.80 36.17 -8.08
C SER A 236 -5.43 35.71 -6.66
N ALA A 237 -5.12 34.43 -6.49
CA ALA A 237 -4.65 33.93 -5.23
C ALA A 237 -3.59 32.83 -5.45
N GLU A 238 -2.70 32.70 -4.48
CA GLU A 238 -1.82 31.53 -4.37
C GLU A 238 -2.57 30.43 -3.63
N VAL A 239 -2.46 29.21 -4.11
CA VAL A 239 -3.06 28.03 -3.48
C VAL A 239 -1.95 27.09 -3.05
N HIS A 240 -1.98 26.70 -1.77
CA HIS A 240 -1.02 25.77 -1.18
C HIS A 240 -1.73 24.62 -0.49
N PHE A 241 -1.22 23.40 -0.65
CA PHE A 241 -1.67 22.22 0.09
C PHE A 241 -0.63 21.90 1.15
N LEU A 242 -0.93 22.25 2.40
CA LEU A 242 0.04 22.09 3.49
C LEU A 242 0.11 20.66 4.02
N ASP A 243 -1.00 19.94 3.97
CA ASP A 243 -1.05 18.50 4.28
C ASP A 243 -1.97 17.81 3.28
N LEU A 244 -1.57 16.64 2.81
CA LEU A 244 -2.27 15.88 1.79
C LEU A 244 -2.27 14.39 2.12
N ALA A 245 -3.45 13.78 2.05
CA ALA A 245 -3.62 12.34 2.10
C ALA A 245 -4.34 11.86 0.84
N ALA A 246 -3.78 10.89 0.14
CA ALA A 246 -4.36 10.42 -1.11
C ALA A 246 -4.24 8.89 -1.29
N LYS A 247 -5.16 8.37 -2.09
CA LYS A 247 -5.15 6.99 -2.58
C LYS A 247 -5.35 6.98 -4.08
N LEU A 248 -4.62 6.12 -4.76
CA LEU A 248 -4.79 5.82 -6.17
C LEU A 248 -5.42 4.43 -6.35
N ASP A 249 -6.07 4.23 -7.48
CA ASP A 249 -6.44 2.88 -7.90
C ASP A 249 -5.22 2.16 -8.47
N GLN A 250 -4.62 1.25 -7.69
CA GLN A 250 -3.45 0.49 -8.12
C GLN A 250 -3.72 -0.32 -9.41
N THR A 251 -4.96 -0.74 -9.64
CA THR A 251 -5.32 -1.50 -10.86
C THR A 251 -5.23 -0.65 -12.12
N ALA A 252 -5.18 0.67 -12.00
CA ALA A 252 -5.01 1.61 -13.10
C ALA A 252 -3.53 1.90 -13.45
N ASP A 253 -2.58 1.21 -12.85
CA ASP A 253 -1.13 1.43 -13.11
C ASP A 253 -0.76 1.28 -14.59
N PHE A 254 -1.36 0.32 -15.30
CA PHE A 254 -1.14 0.12 -16.73
C PHE A 254 -1.56 1.31 -17.60
N GLU A 255 -2.53 2.11 -17.14
CA GLU A 255 -3.06 3.30 -17.82
C GLU A 255 -2.43 4.60 -17.30
N CYS A 256 -2.27 4.70 -16.00
CA CYS A 256 -1.88 5.93 -15.30
C CYS A 256 -0.44 5.93 -14.80
N GLY A 257 0.25 4.80 -14.81
CA GLY A 257 1.61 4.69 -14.27
C GLY A 257 2.59 5.70 -14.87
N VAL A 258 2.49 5.95 -16.18
CA VAL A 258 3.29 6.98 -16.86
C VAL A 258 2.93 8.38 -16.38
N LYS A 259 1.65 8.69 -16.17
CA LYS A 259 1.18 10.00 -15.65
C LYS A 259 1.73 10.24 -14.24
N TRP A 260 1.69 9.22 -13.40
CA TRP A 260 2.23 9.28 -12.03
C TRP A 260 3.75 9.43 -12.03
N ALA A 261 4.45 8.71 -12.91
CA ALA A 261 5.91 8.73 -13.00
C ALA A 261 6.44 10.09 -13.52
N ILE A 262 5.89 10.62 -14.61
CA ILE A 262 6.30 11.90 -15.19
C ILE A 262 6.17 13.04 -14.17
N ALA A 263 5.11 13.07 -13.38
CA ALA A 263 4.88 14.08 -12.36
C ALA A 263 5.95 14.07 -11.24
N ARG A 264 6.64 12.95 -11.05
CA ARG A 264 7.69 12.74 -10.05
C ARG A 264 9.09 12.67 -10.68
N SER A 265 9.20 12.99 -11.96
CA SER A 265 10.48 13.07 -12.63
C SER A 265 11.35 14.19 -12.03
N PRO A 266 12.67 14.08 -12.06
CA PRO A 266 13.57 15.17 -11.66
C PRO A 266 13.22 16.50 -12.32
N ALA A 267 12.91 16.49 -13.60
CA ALA A 267 12.51 17.69 -14.34
C ALA A 267 11.23 18.33 -13.80
N ALA A 268 10.20 17.52 -13.50
CA ALA A 268 8.94 18.02 -12.92
C ALA A 268 9.13 18.59 -11.51
N LEU A 269 10.09 18.05 -10.76
CA LEU A 269 10.43 18.50 -9.41
C LEU A 269 11.46 19.66 -9.41
N GLY A 270 11.88 20.13 -10.59
CA GLY A 270 12.90 21.19 -10.72
C GLY A 270 14.29 20.77 -10.23
N LEU A 271 14.58 19.47 -10.23
CA LEU A 271 15.88 18.92 -9.86
C LEU A 271 16.77 18.80 -11.11
N ALA A 272 18.10 18.91 -10.91
CA ALA A 272 19.05 18.67 -11.99
C ALA A 272 18.92 17.25 -12.52
N ALA A 273 18.89 17.09 -13.85
CA ALA A 273 18.91 15.77 -14.48
C ALA A 273 20.14 15.00 -14.00
N GLN A 274 19.94 13.84 -13.39
CA GLN A 274 21.04 12.93 -13.12
C GLN A 274 21.47 12.36 -14.47
N SER A 275 22.64 12.76 -14.96
CA SER A 275 23.23 12.19 -16.17
C SER A 275 23.58 10.73 -15.93
N SER A 276 22.70 9.82 -16.32
CA SER A 276 23.07 8.42 -16.50
C SER A 276 23.93 8.35 -17.77
N ALA A 277 25.22 8.24 -17.59
CA ALA A 277 26.12 7.98 -18.69
C ALA A 277 25.79 6.60 -19.29
N GLY A 278 25.21 6.58 -20.49
CA GLY A 278 25.21 5.38 -21.31
C GLY A 278 23.94 4.91 -21.98
N ASP A 279 22.75 5.34 -21.62
CA ASP A 279 21.52 4.85 -22.27
C ASP A 279 20.83 5.90 -23.14
N LYS A 280 20.68 5.55 -24.43
CA LYS A 280 20.14 6.40 -25.50
C LYS A 280 18.61 6.60 -25.46
N ILE A 281 17.91 6.18 -24.41
CA ILE A 281 16.48 6.44 -24.21
C ILE A 281 16.32 6.97 -22.80
N SER A 282 16.75 8.21 -22.59
CA SER A 282 16.32 8.98 -21.43
C SER A 282 14.92 9.53 -21.72
N ILE A 283 13.91 8.72 -21.53
CA ILE A 283 12.62 9.25 -21.11
C ILE A 283 12.89 9.68 -19.68
N ASP A 284 12.80 10.98 -19.42
CA ASP A 284 12.89 11.57 -18.07
C ASP A 284 11.61 11.22 -17.28
N ALA A 285 11.26 9.94 -17.31
CA ALA A 285 10.16 9.37 -16.56
C ALA A 285 10.66 9.17 -15.13
N GLY A 286 9.93 9.71 -14.18
CA GLY A 286 10.19 9.46 -12.77
C GLY A 286 10.07 7.96 -12.42
N PRO A 287 10.36 7.60 -11.17
CA PRO A 287 10.28 6.21 -10.73
C PRO A 287 8.84 5.66 -10.83
N PRO A 288 8.65 4.34 -10.95
CA PRO A 288 7.36 3.70 -10.77
C PRO A 288 6.68 4.11 -9.45
N MET A 289 5.35 4.05 -9.39
CA MET A 289 4.62 4.36 -8.16
C MET A 289 4.85 3.26 -7.13
N GLU A 290 5.28 3.67 -5.93
CA GLU A 290 5.37 2.81 -4.77
C GLU A 290 4.20 3.07 -3.82
N PHE A 291 3.61 2.00 -3.29
CA PHE A 291 2.50 2.08 -2.34
C PHE A 291 2.99 1.67 -0.95
N PRO A 292 3.17 2.63 -0.03
CA PRO A 292 3.71 2.35 1.28
C PRO A 292 2.80 1.43 2.10
N ALA A 293 3.41 0.58 2.91
CA ALA A 293 2.70 -0.18 3.92
C ALA A 293 2.16 0.76 5.04
N PRO A 294 1.11 0.36 5.76
CA PRO A 294 0.66 1.09 6.94
C PRO A 294 1.80 1.29 7.95
N PHE A 295 1.82 2.44 8.62
CA PHE A 295 2.82 2.72 9.65
C PHE A 295 2.84 1.63 10.73
N GLY A 296 4.04 1.25 11.17
CA GLY A 296 4.24 0.16 12.13
C GLY A 296 4.26 -1.25 11.51
N ARG A 297 4.05 -1.36 10.20
CA ARG A 297 4.17 -2.61 9.47
C ARG A 297 5.29 -2.50 8.44
N GLU A 298 6.48 -2.94 8.82
CA GLU A 298 7.56 -3.18 7.86
C GLU A 298 7.41 -4.58 7.27
N LEU A 299 7.58 -4.71 5.97
CA LEU A 299 7.63 -6.02 5.32
C LEU A 299 8.96 -6.69 5.69
N SER A 300 8.91 -7.96 6.07
CA SER A 300 10.13 -8.76 6.16
C SER A 300 10.76 -8.90 4.76
N LYS A 301 12.02 -9.34 4.71
CA LYS A 301 12.71 -9.60 3.44
C LYS A 301 11.95 -10.62 2.59
N GLU A 302 11.34 -11.60 3.22
CA GLU A 302 10.55 -12.65 2.58
C GLU A 302 9.20 -12.12 2.07
N GLU A 303 8.50 -11.30 2.86
CA GLU A 303 7.27 -10.65 2.43
C GLU A 303 7.53 -9.70 1.25
N ALA A 304 8.62 -8.91 1.31
CA ALA A 304 9.05 -8.04 0.22
C ALA A 304 9.39 -8.83 -1.05
N TYR A 305 10.10 -9.96 -0.91
CA TYR A 305 10.42 -10.84 -2.03
C TYR A 305 9.16 -11.42 -2.71
N ILE A 306 8.19 -11.87 -1.91
CA ILE A 306 6.91 -12.36 -2.48
C ILE A 306 6.12 -11.22 -3.14
N ALA A 307 6.11 -10.01 -2.55
CA ALA A 307 5.48 -8.84 -3.16
C ALA A 307 6.14 -8.46 -4.51
N GLU A 308 7.46 -8.58 -4.63
CA GLU A 308 8.18 -8.37 -5.89
C GLU A 308 7.80 -9.42 -6.95
N LEU A 309 7.67 -10.69 -6.55
CA LEU A 309 7.20 -11.75 -7.45
C LEU A 309 5.75 -11.49 -7.91
N ASP A 310 4.88 -11.06 -7.00
CA ASP A 310 3.48 -10.72 -7.28
C ASP A 310 3.38 -9.59 -8.33
N ALA A 311 4.18 -8.55 -8.17
CA ALA A 311 4.19 -7.42 -9.11
C ALA A 311 4.61 -7.76 -10.54
N LYS A 312 5.33 -8.88 -10.73
CA LYS A 312 5.84 -9.34 -12.03
C LYS A 312 4.96 -10.39 -12.71
N THR A 313 3.81 -10.70 -12.14
CA THR A 313 2.94 -11.80 -12.64
C THR A 313 1.48 -11.38 -12.70
N GLY A 314 0.71 -12.04 -13.56
CA GLY A 314 -0.75 -11.98 -13.55
C GLY A 314 -1.40 -12.90 -12.51
N ALA A 315 -0.62 -13.76 -11.85
CA ALA A 315 -1.08 -14.55 -10.70
C ALA A 315 -1.08 -13.68 -9.42
N SER A 316 -1.71 -14.17 -8.36
CA SER A 316 -1.71 -13.52 -7.04
C SER A 316 -0.84 -14.30 -6.08
N LEU A 317 0.21 -13.66 -5.58
CA LEU A 317 1.14 -14.19 -4.59
C LEU A 317 1.18 -13.24 -3.39
N LYS A 318 0.69 -13.67 -2.25
CA LYS A 318 0.63 -12.86 -1.04
C LYS A 318 1.20 -13.63 0.15
N LEU A 319 1.99 -12.97 0.97
CA LEU A 319 2.54 -13.54 2.19
C LEU A 319 2.50 -12.49 3.30
N THR A 320 2.04 -12.90 4.46
CA THR A 320 2.13 -12.14 5.70
C THR A 320 2.62 -13.09 6.79
N VAL A 321 3.72 -12.74 7.43
CA VAL A 321 4.22 -13.45 8.59
C VAL A 321 3.54 -12.87 9.83
N LEU A 322 2.74 -13.68 10.53
CA LEU A 322 2.01 -13.30 11.73
C LEU A 322 2.83 -13.55 12.98
N ASN A 323 3.42 -14.74 13.06
CA ASN A 323 4.29 -15.15 14.16
C ASN A 323 5.47 -15.95 13.59
N PRO A 324 6.68 -15.36 13.48
CA PRO A 324 7.84 -16.06 12.91
C PRO A 324 8.28 -17.29 13.72
N ASN A 325 7.86 -17.37 14.99
CA ASN A 325 8.13 -18.51 15.87
C ASN A 325 6.95 -19.50 15.96
N GLY A 326 5.88 -19.25 15.22
CA GLY A 326 4.70 -20.12 15.19
C GLY A 326 5.03 -21.50 14.64
N ARG A 327 4.31 -22.51 15.10
CA ARG A 327 4.50 -23.91 14.67
C ARG A 327 3.54 -24.34 13.56
N ILE A 328 2.50 -23.56 13.24
CA ILE A 328 1.50 -23.87 12.22
C ILE A 328 1.69 -22.97 11.01
N TRP A 329 2.08 -23.56 9.90
CA TRP A 329 2.36 -22.85 8.64
C TRP A 329 1.35 -23.24 7.57
N THR A 330 1.07 -22.32 6.67
CA THR A 330 0.09 -22.51 5.59
C THR A 330 0.67 -22.21 4.21
N LEU A 331 0.35 -23.08 3.26
CA LEU A 331 0.57 -22.96 1.82
C LEU A 331 -0.81 -23.11 1.17
N VAL A 332 -1.58 -22.02 1.06
CA VAL A 332 -2.98 -22.08 0.62
C VAL A 332 -3.14 -21.46 -0.75
N ALA A 333 -3.82 -22.20 -1.64
CA ALA A 333 -4.16 -21.70 -2.96
C ALA A 333 -5.54 -21.02 -2.94
N GLY A 334 -5.53 -19.69 -3.05
CA GLY A 334 -6.70 -18.83 -3.06
C GLY A 334 -6.93 -18.06 -1.77
N GLY A 335 -7.12 -16.73 -1.88
CA GLY A 335 -7.28 -15.83 -0.75
C GLY A 335 -8.46 -16.18 0.13
N GLY A 336 -9.62 -16.51 -0.46
CA GLY A 336 -10.79 -16.97 0.29
C GLY A 336 -10.56 -18.25 1.07
N ALA A 337 -9.86 -19.22 0.48
CA ALA A 337 -9.48 -20.43 1.19
C ALA A 337 -8.49 -20.14 2.32
N SER A 338 -7.55 -19.23 2.12
CA SER A 338 -6.58 -18.84 3.14
C SER A 338 -7.25 -18.26 4.38
N VAL A 339 -8.27 -17.41 4.22
CA VAL A 339 -9.11 -16.92 5.33
C VAL A 339 -9.76 -18.08 6.09
N VAL A 340 -10.39 -19.01 5.36
CA VAL A 340 -11.07 -20.17 5.98
C VAL A 340 -10.09 -21.03 6.77
N TYR A 341 -8.86 -21.26 6.27
CA TYR A 341 -7.84 -22.00 7.01
C TYR A 341 -7.40 -21.27 8.27
N ALA A 342 -7.13 -19.96 8.18
CA ALA A 342 -6.72 -19.15 9.32
C ALA A 342 -7.82 -19.15 10.41
N ASP A 343 -9.07 -18.94 10.02
CA ASP A 343 -10.23 -18.97 10.95
C ASP A 343 -10.44 -20.35 11.56
N ALA A 344 -10.26 -21.43 10.79
CA ALA A 344 -10.38 -22.78 11.31
C ALA A 344 -9.27 -23.11 12.34
N ILE A 345 -8.03 -22.64 12.10
CA ILE A 345 -6.91 -22.79 13.03
C ILE A 345 -7.20 -22.00 14.32
N ALA A 346 -7.66 -20.76 14.20
CA ALA A 346 -8.01 -19.93 15.34
C ALA A 346 -9.19 -20.51 16.14
N SER A 347 -10.22 -20.99 15.45
CA SER A 347 -11.40 -21.62 16.08
C SER A 347 -11.08 -22.94 16.77
N ALA A 348 -10.04 -23.65 16.32
CA ALA A 348 -9.52 -24.83 16.97
C ALA A 348 -8.69 -24.52 18.24
N GLY A 349 -8.46 -23.25 18.57
CA GLY A 349 -7.72 -22.80 19.75
C GLY A 349 -6.23 -22.59 19.53
N PHE A 350 -5.77 -22.46 18.28
CA PHE A 350 -4.35 -22.35 17.91
C PHE A 350 -3.98 -21.03 17.23
N ALA A 351 -4.70 -19.95 17.52
CA ALA A 351 -4.45 -18.64 16.92
C ALA A 351 -3.01 -18.15 17.15
N ASP A 352 -2.47 -18.33 18.36
CA ASP A 352 -1.11 -17.91 18.74
C ASP A 352 -0.02 -18.73 18.05
N ASP A 353 -0.33 -19.94 17.61
CA ASP A 353 0.57 -20.85 16.92
C ASP A 353 0.59 -20.63 15.39
N LEU A 354 -0.35 -19.85 14.86
CA LEU A 354 -0.44 -19.56 13.43
C LEU A 354 0.69 -18.62 13.00
N ALA A 355 1.55 -19.12 12.13
CA ALA A 355 2.79 -18.46 11.75
C ALA A 355 2.63 -17.49 10.57
N ASN A 356 1.79 -17.83 9.59
CA ASN A 356 1.63 -17.03 8.39
C ASN A 356 0.18 -17.03 7.86
N TYR A 357 -0.07 -16.05 7.04
CA TYR A 357 -1.26 -15.93 6.22
C TYR A 357 -0.83 -15.54 4.81
N GLY A 358 -1.48 -16.10 3.79
CA GLY A 358 -1.14 -15.74 2.42
C GLY A 358 -1.77 -16.66 1.39
N GLU A 359 -1.47 -16.41 0.12
CA GLU A 359 -2.00 -17.19 -0.98
C GLU A 359 -1.05 -17.31 -2.16
N TYR A 360 -1.25 -18.36 -2.95
CA TYR A 360 -0.82 -18.43 -4.34
C TYR A 360 -2.01 -18.83 -5.20
N SER A 361 -2.42 -17.96 -6.12
CA SER A 361 -3.64 -18.17 -6.91
C SER A 361 -3.55 -17.52 -8.29
N GLY A 362 -4.63 -17.59 -9.10
CA GLY A 362 -4.63 -17.00 -10.44
C GLY A 362 -3.76 -17.73 -11.45
N ALA A 363 -3.67 -19.05 -11.36
CA ALA A 363 -2.86 -19.91 -12.22
C ALA A 363 -1.35 -19.57 -12.23
N PRO A 364 -0.68 -19.52 -11.06
CA PRO A 364 0.76 -19.30 -11.02
C PRO A 364 1.49 -20.45 -11.74
N THR A 365 2.62 -20.12 -12.34
CA THR A 365 3.50 -21.10 -12.98
C THR A 365 4.15 -22.02 -11.93
N GLU A 366 4.71 -23.15 -12.40
CA GLU A 366 5.51 -24.04 -11.54
C GLU A 366 6.64 -23.27 -10.83
N SER A 367 7.36 -22.41 -11.54
CA SER A 367 8.46 -21.61 -10.97
C SER A 367 7.98 -20.64 -9.89
N GLN A 368 6.89 -19.91 -10.13
CA GLN A 368 6.32 -19.00 -9.15
C GLN A 368 5.86 -19.74 -7.89
N THR A 369 5.18 -20.88 -8.07
CA THR A 369 4.75 -21.71 -6.94
C THR A 369 5.95 -22.29 -6.17
N TYR A 370 7.01 -22.68 -6.88
CA TYR A 370 8.25 -23.13 -6.24
C TYR A 370 8.88 -22.05 -5.37
N HIS A 371 9.05 -20.83 -5.89
CA HIS A 371 9.63 -19.72 -5.13
C HIS A 371 8.78 -19.35 -3.91
N TYR A 372 7.46 -19.34 -4.06
CA TYR A 372 6.54 -19.10 -2.95
C TYR A 372 6.66 -20.21 -1.88
N ALA A 373 6.56 -21.47 -2.27
CA ALA A 373 6.68 -22.61 -1.37
C ALA A 373 8.04 -22.64 -0.66
N ARG A 374 9.12 -22.42 -1.42
CA ARG A 374 10.49 -22.34 -0.89
C ARG A 374 10.61 -21.29 0.20
N THR A 375 10.07 -20.10 -0.01
CA THR A 375 10.08 -19.01 0.98
C THR A 375 9.35 -19.40 2.27
N VAL A 376 8.17 -20.01 2.16
CA VAL A 376 7.41 -20.46 3.34
C VAL A 376 8.13 -21.57 4.07
N LEU A 377 8.71 -22.56 3.36
CA LEU A 377 9.47 -23.65 3.98
C LEU A 377 10.73 -23.16 4.69
N ASP A 378 11.43 -22.20 4.09
CA ASP A 378 12.61 -21.59 4.71
C ASP A 378 12.25 -20.88 6.03
N LEU A 379 11.16 -20.09 6.04
CA LEU A 379 10.66 -19.46 7.26
C LEU A 379 10.23 -20.49 8.31
N LEU A 380 9.51 -21.53 7.93
CA LEU A 380 9.10 -22.62 8.81
C LEU A 380 10.30 -23.27 9.48
N LEU A 381 11.39 -23.46 8.74
CA LEU A 381 12.57 -24.15 9.24
C LEU A 381 13.48 -23.25 10.09
N ARG A 382 13.45 -21.94 9.91
CA ARG A 382 14.14 -20.97 10.78
C ARG A 382 13.50 -20.87 12.16
N ALA A 383 12.19 -21.07 12.27
CA ALA A 383 11.51 -21.08 13.55
C ALA A 383 12.09 -22.17 14.48
N PRO A 384 12.19 -21.91 15.79
CA PRO A 384 12.75 -22.88 16.74
C PRO A 384 12.06 -24.25 16.64
N LEU A 385 12.81 -25.30 17.02
CA LEU A 385 12.23 -26.62 17.19
C LEU A 385 11.18 -26.58 18.31
N ASP A 386 10.00 -27.12 18.04
CA ASP A 386 8.92 -27.24 19.02
C ASP A 386 8.74 -28.70 19.40
N ASN A 387 8.65 -28.99 20.71
CA ASN A 387 8.43 -30.34 21.22
C ASN A 387 7.10 -30.97 20.77
N LYS A 388 6.13 -30.13 20.38
CA LYS A 388 4.82 -30.54 19.82
C LYS A 388 4.89 -30.84 18.31
N GLY A 389 6.04 -30.61 17.68
CA GLY A 389 6.22 -30.66 16.23
C GLY A 389 5.60 -29.49 15.51
N LYS A 390 5.93 -29.37 14.23
CA LYS A 390 5.39 -28.34 13.34
C LYS A 390 4.35 -28.93 12.39
N VAL A 391 3.39 -28.12 11.97
CA VAL A 391 2.34 -28.50 11.03
C VAL A 391 2.39 -27.58 9.81
N LEU A 392 2.38 -28.19 8.63
CA LEU A 392 2.26 -27.49 7.36
C LEU A 392 0.95 -27.90 6.68
N PHE A 393 0.06 -26.95 6.49
CA PHE A 393 -1.15 -27.13 5.68
C PHE A 393 -0.89 -26.69 4.24
N ILE A 394 -1.03 -27.64 3.30
CA ILE A 394 -1.03 -27.35 1.85
C ILE A 394 -2.48 -27.43 1.38
N GLY A 395 -3.15 -26.29 1.40
CA GLY A 395 -4.60 -26.20 1.27
C GLY A 395 -5.09 -25.47 0.04
N GLY A 396 -6.40 -25.44 -0.08
CA GLY A 396 -7.11 -24.67 -1.08
C GLY A 396 -8.52 -25.18 -1.30
N GLY A 397 -9.36 -24.36 -1.88
CA GLY A 397 -10.69 -24.76 -2.36
C GLY A 397 -10.63 -25.64 -3.60
N ILE A 398 -11.74 -25.71 -4.32
CA ILE A 398 -11.81 -26.31 -5.66
C ILE A 398 -11.35 -25.22 -6.64
N ALA A 399 -10.22 -25.44 -7.31
CA ALA A 399 -9.73 -24.50 -8.31
C ALA A 399 -10.66 -24.49 -9.54
N ASN A 400 -10.94 -23.30 -10.06
CA ASN A 400 -11.75 -23.16 -11.26
C ASN A 400 -10.92 -23.45 -12.52
N PHE A 401 -9.78 -22.78 -12.70
CA PHE A 401 -8.95 -22.88 -13.92
C PHE A 401 -7.47 -23.18 -13.64
N THR A 402 -7.02 -23.09 -12.38
CA THR A 402 -5.63 -23.42 -12.03
C THR A 402 -5.37 -24.91 -12.16
N ASN A 403 -4.36 -25.29 -12.95
CA ASN A 403 -3.90 -26.68 -13.04
C ASN A 403 -3.19 -27.11 -11.75
N VAL A 404 -3.84 -27.96 -10.96
CA VAL A 404 -3.33 -28.40 -9.65
C VAL A 404 -2.04 -29.23 -9.80
N ALA A 405 -1.96 -30.09 -10.81
CA ALA A 405 -0.76 -30.89 -11.06
C ALA A 405 0.46 -30.00 -11.35
N SER A 406 0.27 -28.91 -12.13
CA SER A 406 1.35 -27.98 -12.44
C SER A 406 1.84 -27.21 -11.19
N THR A 407 0.91 -26.66 -10.39
CA THR A 407 1.30 -25.97 -9.14
C THR A 407 1.96 -26.91 -8.15
N PHE A 408 1.48 -28.14 -8.03
CA PHE A 408 2.11 -29.13 -7.15
C PHE A 408 3.52 -29.55 -7.58
N LYS A 409 3.87 -29.49 -8.88
CA LYS A 409 5.26 -29.69 -9.30
C LYS A 409 6.20 -28.67 -8.61
N GLY A 410 5.80 -27.41 -8.53
CA GLY A 410 6.56 -26.37 -7.83
C GLY A 410 6.68 -26.64 -6.32
N VAL A 411 5.57 -27.01 -5.67
CA VAL A 411 5.58 -27.36 -4.24
C VAL A 411 6.45 -28.61 -3.99
N ILE A 412 6.30 -29.67 -4.76
CA ILE A 412 7.10 -30.91 -4.65
C ILE A 412 8.59 -30.61 -4.83
N ARG A 413 8.95 -29.74 -5.77
CA ARG A 413 10.33 -29.31 -5.96
C ARG A 413 10.90 -28.65 -4.70
N ALA A 414 10.14 -27.78 -4.06
CA ALA A 414 10.53 -27.15 -2.80
C ALA A 414 10.64 -28.20 -1.66
N LEU A 415 9.67 -29.13 -1.55
CA LEU A 415 9.72 -30.19 -0.55
C LEU A 415 10.96 -31.08 -0.72
N ARG A 416 11.39 -31.37 -1.96
CA ARG A 416 12.63 -32.15 -2.22
C ARG A 416 13.87 -31.43 -1.71
N GLU A 417 13.95 -30.11 -1.90
CA GLU A 417 15.07 -29.30 -1.45
C GLU A 417 15.22 -29.32 0.07
N TYR A 418 14.10 -29.30 0.80
CA TYR A 418 14.06 -29.20 2.27
C TYR A 418 13.74 -30.52 2.99
N ALA A 419 13.66 -31.64 2.28
CA ALA A 419 13.18 -32.91 2.85
C ALA A 419 13.90 -33.34 4.11
N LYS A 420 15.24 -33.20 4.15
CA LYS A 420 16.06 -33.56 5.32
C LYS A 420 15.67 -32.72 6.54
N GLN A 421 15.62 -31.38 6.38
CA GLN A 421 15.31 -30.49 7.48
C GLN A 421 13.83 -30.63 7.92
N LEU A 422 12.90 -30.87 7.01
CA LEU A 422 11.50 -31.14 7.33
C LEU A 422 11.35 -32.40 8.23
N ASN A 423 12.12 -33.45 7.96
CA ASN A 423 12.16 -34.64 8.80
C ASN A 423 12.83 -34.34 10.15
N GLU A 424 13.96 -33.63 10.18
CA GLU A 424 14.66 -33.26 11.42
C GLU A 424 13.77 -32.37 12.33
N HIS A 425 12.92 -31.52 11.74
CA HIS A 425 11.96 -30.67 12.46
C HIS A 425 10.63 -31.39 12.78
N ASN A 426 10.50 -32.66 12.45
CA ASN A 426 9.30 -33.47 12.68
C ASN A 426 8.03 -32.77 12.14
N VAL A 427 8.10 -32.27 10.88
CA VAL A 427 7.01 -31.52 10.26
C VAL A 427 5.93 -32.48 9.76
N GLN A 428 4.69 -32.29 10.24
CA GLN A 428 3.52 -33.00 9.73
C GLN A 428 2.91 -32.18 8.58
N ILE A 429 2.74 -32.80 7.42
CA ILE A 429 2.20 -32.18 6.23
C ILE A 429 0.77 -32.67 5.99
N TRP A 430 -0.18 -31.74 5.93
CA TRP A 430 -1.58 -32.04 5.66
C TRP A 430 -2.01 -31.36 4.37
N VAL A 431 -2.38 -32.17 3.39
CA VAL A 431 -2.70 -31.71 2.04
C VAL A 431 -4.19 -31.88 1.76
N ARG A 432 -4.86 -30.83 1.29
CA ARG A 432 -6.22 -30.90 0.76
C ARG A 432 -6.33 -30.03 -0.48
N ARG A 433 -6.62 -30.63 -1.64
CA ARG A 433 -6.74 -29.88 -2.89
C ARG A 433 -7.73 -30.52 -3.87
N ALA A 434 -8.38 -29.66 -4.65
CA ALA A 434 -9.28 -30.07 -5.73
C ALA A 434 -9.17 -29.06 -6.89
N GLY A 435 -9.67 -29.44 -8.06
CA GLY A 435 -9.68 -28.62 -9.28
C GLY A 435 -9.12 -29.34 -10.49
N PRO A 436 -8.81 -28.65 -11.59
CA PRO A 436 -8.30 -29.28 -12.81
C PRO A 436 -7.03 -30.09 -12.54
N ASN A 437 -6.99 -31.34 -13.00
CA ASN A 437 -5.87 -32.28 -12.84
C ASN A 437 -5.46 -32.57 -11.38
N TYR A 438 -6.37 -32.41 -10.40
CA TYR A 438 -6.06 -32.65 -8.99
C TYR A 438 -5.66 -34.09 -8.71
N GLN A 439 -6.26 -35.07 -9.40
CA GLN A 439 -5.94 -36.50 -9.19
C GLN A 439 -4.47 -36.80 -9.51
N GLU A 440 -3.97 -36.30 -10.65
CA GLU A 440 -2.54 -36.40 -11.01
C GLU A 440 -1.69 -35.65 -9.99
N GLY A 441 -2.10 -34.42 -9.60
CA GLY A 441 -1.38 -33.63 -8.62
C GLY A 441 -1.25 -34.32 -7.27
N LEU A 442 -2.35 -34.87 -6.73
CA LEU A 442 -2.35 -35.59 -5.45
C LEU A 442 -1.55 -36.91 -5.52
N LYS A 443 -1.66 -37.64 -6.64
CA LYS A 443 -0.87 -38.84 -6.88
C LYS A 443 0.64 -38.53 -6.85
N ASN A 444 1.06 -37.48 -7.57
CA ASN A 444 2.45 -37.05 -7.60
C ASN A 444 2.94 -36.57 -6.21
N MET A 445 2.09 -35.84 -5.46
CA MET A 445 2.38 -35.39 -4.10
C MET A 445 2.56 -36.59 -3.16
N LYS A 446 1.68 -37.60 -3.24
CA LYS A 446 1.77 -38.84 -2.42
C LYS A 446 3.04 -39.60 -2.72
N ALA A 447 3.36 -39.81 -3.99
CA ALA A 447 4.59 -40.50 -4.39
C ALA A 447 5.85 -39.75 -3.90
N ALA A 448 5.89 -38.42 -4.08
CA ALA A 448 7.03 -37.61 -3.65
C ALA A 448 7.20 -37.60 -2.14
N THR A 449 6.14 -37.46 -1.36
CA THR A 449 6.21 -37.44 0.11
C THR A 449 6.63 -38.79 0.67
N GLN A 450 6.19 -39.90 0.04
CA GLN A 450 6.64 -41.25 0.39
C GLN A 450 8.12 -41.48 0.06
N GLU A 451 8.57 -41.11 -1.14
CA GLU A 451 9.96 -41.15 -1.59
C GLU A 451 10.91 -40.40 -0.62
N LEU A 452 10.46 -39.24 -0.14
CA LEU A 452 11.23 -38.38 0.75
C LEU A 452 11.12 -38.72 2.24
N GLY A 453 10.31 -39.72 2.59
CA GLY A 453 10.07 -40.11 3.96
C GLY A 453 9.36 -39.07 4.82
N LEU A 454 8.60 -38.16 4.19
CA LEU A 454 7.89 -37.09 4.86
C LEU A 454 6.58 -37.58 5.49
N GLN A 455 6.26 -37.08 6.68
CA GLN A 455 4.99 -37.36 7.34
C GLN A 455 3.86 -36.57 6.66
N ALA A 456 3.16 -37.15 5.72
CA ALA A 456 2.11 -36.48 4.96
C ALA A 456 0.80 -37.25 4.99
N LYS A 457 -0.32 -36.50 5.06
CA LYS A 457 -1.70 -36.97 4.89
C LYS A 457 -2.36 -36.19 3.77
N ILE A 458 -2.98 -36.89 2.81
CA ILE A 458 -3.40 -36.30 1.54
C ILE A 458 -4.87 -36.59 1.29
N PHE A 459 -5.64 -35.54 0.97
CA PHE A 459 -7.08 -35.57 0.74
C PHE A 459 -7.46 -34.81 -0.53
N GLY A 460 -8.51 -35.28 -1.18
CA GLY A 460 -9.14 -34.65 -2.33
C GLY A 460 -10.41 -33.87 -2.00
N PRO A 461 -11.30 -33.66 -3.01
CA PRO A 461 -12.53 -32.89 -2.84
C PRO A 461 -13.56 -33.52 -1.90
N GLU A 462 -13.46 -34.79 -1.58
CA GLU A 462 -14.29 -35.52 -0.62
C GLU A 462 -14.12 -34.98 0.82
N MET A 463 -12.96 -34.44 1.12
CA MET A 463 -12.68 -33.78 2.39
C MET A 463 -13.15 -32.31 2.34
N HIS A 464 -13.86 -31.86 3.39
CA HIS A 464 -14.20 -30.44 3.54
C HIS A 464 -12.95 -29.54 3.47
N VAL A 465 -13.08 -28.32 2.91
CA VAL A 465 -11.95 -27.42 2.67
C VAL A 465 -11.07 -27.20 3.89
N SER A 466 -11.64 -27.01 5.06
CA SER A 466 -10.94 -26.86 6.33
C SER A 466 -10.91 -28.12 7.20
N GLY A 467 -11.46 -29.24 6.71
CA GLY A 467 -11.60 -30.48 7.48
C GLY A 467 -10.30 -31.06 8.00
N ILE A 468 -9.19 -30.84 7.27
CA ILE A 468 -7.87 -31.31 7.71
C ILE A 468 -7.32 -30.54 8.93
N VAL A 469 -7.85 -29.34 9.24
CA VAL A 469 -7.36 -28.53 10.36
C VAL A 469 -7.63 -29.20 11.72
N PRO A 470 -8.89 -29.52 12.10
CA PRO A 470 -9.12 -30.19 13.36
C PRO A 470 -8.51 -31.61 13.42
N LEU A 471 -8.38 -32.29 12.28
CA LEU A 471 -7.74 -33.61 12.22
C LEU A 471 -6.26 -33.54 12.55
N ALA A 472 -5.58 -32.47 12.15
CA ALA A 472 -4.16 -32.26 12.41
C ALA A 472 -3.88 -31.72 13.81
N LEU A 473 -4.72 -30.83 14.32
CA LEU A 473 -4.41 -30.02 15.49
C LEU A 473 -5.05 -30.51 16.78
N VAL A 474 -6.26 -31.12 16.70
CA VAL A 474 -6.97 -31.56 17.89
C VAL A 474 -6.64 -33.03 18.21
N PRO A 475 -6.05 -33.30 19.36
CA PRO A 475 -5.65 -34.67 19.73
C PRO A 475 -6.81 -35.68 19.63
N GLY A 476 -6.55 -36.83 19.04
CA GLY A 476 -7.53 -37.92 18.89
C GLY A 476 -8.53 -37.76 17.75
N LYS A 477 -8.61 -36.59 17.10
CA LYS A 477 -9.58 -36.35 16.02
C LYS A 477 -9.28 -37.15 14.75
N TRP A 478 -8.03 -37.39 14.45
CA TRP A 478 -7.66 -38.21 13.30
C TRP A 478 -8.06 -39.67 13.51
N GLU A 479 -7.77 -40.24 14.69
CA GLU A 479 -8.13 -41.62 15.07
C GLU A 479 -9.65 -41.81 15.10
N GLU A 480 -10.38 -40.81 15.57
CA GLU A 480 -11.86 -40.81 15.56
C GLU A 480 -12.38 -40.81 14.12
N ALA A 481 -11.83 -39.96 13.27
CA ALA A 481 -12.22 -39.84 11.87
C ALA A 481 -11.95 -41.15 11.08
N GLN A 482 -10.84 -41.83 11.34
CA GLN A 482 -10.53 -43.14 10.74
C GLN A 482 -11.56 -44.20 11.14
N LYS A 483 -12.01 -44.22 12.39
CA LYS A 483 -13.08 -45.13 12.85
C LYS A 483 -14.42 -44.83 12.16
N LEU A 484 -14.65 -43.60 11.73
CA LEU A 484 -15.82 -43.21 10.95
C LEU A 484 -15.67 -43.44 9.43
N GLY A 485 -14.58 -44.05 9.00
CA GLY A 485 -14.35 -44.41 7.60
C GLY A 485 -13.74 -43.30 6.75
N ILE A 486 -13.24 -42.21 7.35
CA ILE A 486 -12.50 -41.19 6.63
C ILE A 486 -11.11 -41.75 6.27
N THR A 487 -10.81 -41.74 4.98
CA THR A 487 -9.55 -42.27 4.43
C THR A 487 -8.81 -41.20 3.64
N GLU A 488 -7.50 -41.35 3.55
CA GLU A 488 -6.67 -40.55 2.67
C GLU A 488 -6.97 -40.86 1.20
N PHE A 489 -6.58 -39.95 0.31
CA PHE A 489 -6.68 -40.10 -1.13
C PHE A 489 -6.02 -41.43 -1.58
N GLN A 490 -6.81 -42.22 -2.30
CA GLN A 490 -6.33 -43.45 -2.93
C GLN A 490 -5.88 -43.13 -4.35
N ALA A 491 -4.60 -43.42 -4.68
CA ALA A 491 -4.01 -43.14 -6.00
C ALA A 491 -4.34 -44.21 -7.03
#